data_51bc29ebf3b0822b8d651f55b8aa0f0c
#
_entry.id   51bc29ebf3b0822b8d651f55b8aa0f0c
#
_cell.length_a   1.000
_cell.length_b   1.000
_cell.length_c   1.000
_cell.angle_alpha   90.00
_cell.angle_beta   90.00
_cell.angle_gamma   90.00
#
_symmetry.space_group_name_H-M   'P 1'
#
loop_
_entity.id
_entity.type
_entity.pdbx_description
1 polymer ?
#
loop_
_entity_poly.entity_id
_entity_poly.type
_entity_poly.pdbx_seq_one_letter_code
_entity_poly.pdbx_strand_id
1 'polypeptide(L)'
;MQLSQSLLDQARMLANEAGKHLARFYQQDVTIQTKSDNTPVTEADLFVSQFLIEKLTAFFPDIPVLSEENCNIPFAQRQTWQTYWLIDPLDGTQQFIDRTDQFSVLITLVQNHQPVLGVIHFPILNITYYAMKGFGAFKQSDKEITRLQPRKIDLTKPLKIAVGATTSQEKVRSILTKNLSCEFTVVGSSSLKSGLVAEGTVDCYVRLGKTGEWDTAGAEILLAEINGMIFDPQYQSLTYNQRESLINPPFVMVADNTQNWASVFQFN
;
A
#
# COMPACT_ATOMS: atom_id res chain seq x y z
N MET A 1 8.10 5.94 -19.96
CA MET A 1 8.80 4.65 -19.75
C MET A 1 7.92 3.51 -20.21
N GLN A 2 8.45 2.49 -20.90
CA GLN A 2 7.68 1.33 -21.34
C GLN A 2 7.62 0.29 -20.20
N LEU A 3 6.42 -0.22 -19.93
CA LEU A 3 6.22 -1.31 -18.97
C LEU A 3 6.72 -2.62 -19.57
N SER A 4 7.51 -3.38 -18.82
CA SER A 4 8.09 -4.65 -19.27
C SER A 4 8.28 -5.62 -18.10
N GLN A 5 8.36 -6.92 -18.39
CA GLN A 5 8.65 -7.93 -17.38
C GLN A 5 9.97 -7.64 -16.64
N SER A 6 11.00 -7.22 -17.38
CA SER A 6 12.30 -6.85 -16.79
C SER A 6 12.20 -5.73 -15.76
N LEU A 7 11.36 -4.71 -16.02
CA LEU A 7 11.11 -3.61 -15.08
C LEU A 7 10.46 -4.12 -13.79
N LEU A 8 9.45 -4.98 -13.92
CA LEU A 8 8.77 -5.58 -12.77
C LEU A 8 9.73 -6.46 -11.96
N ASP A 9 10.55 -7.26 -12.63
CA ASP A 9 11.52 -8.14 -11.97
C ASP A 9 12.61 -7.33 -11.24
N GLN A 10 13.05 -6.20 -11.80
CA GLN A 10 13.99 -5.28 -11.12
C GLN A 10 13.36 -4.66 -9.87
N ALA A 11 12.11 -4.19 -9.93
CA ALA A 11 11.42 -3.66 -8.77
C ALA A 11 11.25 -4.71 -7.66
N ARG A 12 10.88 -5.95 -8.02
CA ARG A 12 10.77 -7.08 -7.09
C ARG A 12 12.11 -7.45 -6.46
N MET A 13 13.18 -7.45 -7.25
CA MET A 13 14.54 -7.69 -6.76
C MET A 13 14.94 -6.63 -5.73
N LEU A 14 14.72 -5.34 -6.04
CA LEU A 14 15.03 -4.24 -5.12
C LEU A 14 14.21 -4.31 -3.82
N ALA A 15 12.91 -4.63 -3.90
CA ALA A 15 12.08 -4.82 -2.72
C ALA A 15 12.59 -5.97 -1.83
N ASN A 16 13.02 -7.08 -2.44
CA ASN A 16 13.60 -8.21 -1.71
C ASN A 16 14.96 -7.85 -1.08
N GLU A 17 15.83 -7.11 -1.78
CA GLU A 17 17.12 -6.66 -1.22
C GLU A 17 16.88 -5.69 -0.05
N ALA A 18 15.98 -4.73 -0.19
CA ALA A 18 15.56 -3.82 0.88
C ALA A 18 15.00 -4.59 2.08
N GLY A 19 14.14 -5.58 1.82
CA GLY A 19 13.58 -6.46 2.86
C GLY A 19 14.65 -7.23 3.64
N LYS A 20 15.73 -7.67 3.00
CA LYS A 20 16.87 -8.29 3.70
C LYS A 20 17.57 -7.33 4.65
N HIS A 21 17.65 -6.04 4.31
CA HIS A 21 18.18 -5.03 5.21
C HIS A 21 17.23 -4.85 6.40
N LEU A 22 15.92 -4.70 6.18
CA LEU A 22 14.95 -4.62 7.26
C LEU A 22 15.01 -5.84 8.19
N ALA A 23 15.10 -7.06 7.63
CA ALA A 23 15.20 -8.28 8.43
C ALA A 23 16.46 -8.32 9.32
N ARG A 24 17.59 -7.72 8.87
CA ARG A 24 18.81 -7.58 9.69
C ARG A 24 18.59 -6.59 10.84
N PHE A 25 18.05 -5.41 10.56
CA PHE A 25 17.71 -4.43 11.60
C PHE A 25 16.66 -4.99 12.57
N TYR A 26 15.72 -5.76 12.08
CA TYR A 26 14.70 -6.40 12.91
C TYR A 26 15.25 -7.37 13.95
N GLN A 27 16.45 -7.92 13.77
CA GLN A 27 17.14 -8.80 14.72
C GLN A 27 17.96 -8.04 15.77
N GLN A 28 18.00 -6.70 15.70
CA GLN A 28 18.86 -5.85 16.53
C GLN A 28 18.00 -4.83 17.29
N ASP A 29 18.57 -4.22 18.31
CA ASP A 29 18.02 -3.01 18.89
C ASP A 29 18.29 -1.84 17.95
N VAL A 30 17.23 -1.14 17.55
CA VAL A 30 17.31 -0.01 16.62
C VAL A 30 17.05 1.31 17.34
N THR A 31 17.70 2.37 16.88
CA THR A 31 17.43 3.72 17.34
C THR A 31 16.08 4.18 16.82
N ILE A 32 15.20 4.62 17.73
CA ILE A 32 13.86 5.13 17.40
C ILE A 32 13.86 6.65 17.60
N GLN A 33 13.37 7.38 16.62
CA GLN A 33 13.15 8.82 16.67
C GLN A 33 11.66 9.11 16.43
N THR A 34 11.21 10.29 16.82
CA THR A 34 9.84 10.75 16.58
C THR A 34 9.86 11.86 15.53
N LYS A 35 9.11 11.68 14.45
CA LYS A 35 8.92 12.70 13.41
C LYS A 35 8.11 13.88 13.95
N SER A 36 8.08 15.00 13.23
CA SER A 36 7.34 16.21 13.61
C SER A 36 5.82 16.01 13.71
N ASP A 37 5.29 14.99 13.05
CA ASP A 37 3.87 14.59 13.09
C ASP A 37 3.55 13.57 14.20
N ASN A 38 4.51 13.29 15.09
CA ASN A 38 4.47 12.31 16.19
C ASN A 38 4.43 10.84 15.72
N THR A 39 4.76 10.53 14.47
CA THR A 39 4.98 9.15 14.03
C THR A 39 6.41 8.71 14.33
N PRO A 40 6.64 7.41 14.62
CA PRO A 40 7.99 6.90 14.81
C PRO A 40 8.73 6.77 13.48
N VAL A 41 10.05 6.92 13.51
CA VAL A 41 10.98 6.56 12.45
C VAL A 41 12.18 5.86 13.09
N THR A 42 12.68 4.82 12.46
CA THR A 42 13.87 4.10 12.92
C THR A 42 15.04 4.33 11.99
N GLU A 43 16.23 3.99 12.43
CA GLU A 43 17.40 3.98 11.55
C GLU A 43 17.26 3.01 10.38
N ALA A 44 16.40 1.98 10.51
CA ALA A 44 16.08 1.06 9.42
C ALA A 44 15.30 1.75 8.29
N ASP A 45 14.31 2.59 8.62
CA ASP A 45 13.55 3.41 7.65
C ASP A 45 14.51 4.28 6.83
N LEU A 46 15.38 5.02 7.52
CA LEU A 46 16.32 5.95 6.89
C LEU A 46 17.35 5.23 6.01
N PHE A 47 17.91 4.12 6.51
CA PHE A 47 18.87 3.32 5.76
C PHE A 47 18.25 2.74 4.48
N VAL A 48 17.06 2.13 4.59
CA VAL A 48 16.39 1.51 3.45
C VAL A 48 15.88 2.56 2.47
N SER A 49 15.45 3.73 2.94
CA SER A 49 15.13 4.87 2.08
C SER A 49 16.33 5.25 1.21
N GLN A 50 17.48 5.49 1.82
CA GLN A 50 18.70 5.85 1.10
C GLN A 50 19.13 4.76 0.12
N PHE A 51 19.13 3.49 0.55
CA PHE A 51 19.43 2.34 -0.31
C PHE A 51 18.54 2.30 -1.55
N LEU A 52 17.21 2.42 -1.39
CA LEU A 52 16.27 2.37 -2.52
C LEU A 52 16.43 3.57 -3.45
N ILE A 53 16.62 4.79 -2.92
CA ILE A 53 16.87 5.99 -3.73
C ILE A 53 18.12 5.80 -4.59
N GLU A 54 19.24 5.36 -4.01
CA GLU A 54 20.48 5.13 -4.73
C GLU A 54 20.33 4.09 -5.83
N LYS A 55 19.70 2.94 -5.53
CA LYS A 55 19.51 1.86 -6.48
C LYS A 55 18.55 2.24 -7.62
N LEU A 56 17.40 2.85 -7.30
CA LEU A 56 16.44 3.29 -8.30
C LEU A 56 17.03 4.38 -9.20
N THR A 57 17.78 5.33 -8.65
CA THR A 57 18.47 6.36 -9.43
C THR A 57 19.57 5.76 -10.32
N ALA A 58 20.31 4.76 -9.84
CA ALA A 58 21.34 4.10 -10.65
C ALA A 58 20.74 3.29 -11.82
N PHE A 59 19.60 2.61 -11.61
CA PHE A 59 18.94 1.86 -12.68
C PHE A 59 18.10 2.74 -13.62
N PHE A 60 17.55 3.84 -13.10
CA PHE A 60 16.62 4.72 -13.80
C PHE A 60 16.97 6.20 -13.57
N PRO A 61 18.10 6.68 -14.10
CA PRO A 61 18.65 8.02 -13.78
C PRO A 61 17.74 9.20 -14.14
N ASP A 62 16.85 9.01 -15.11
CA ASP A 62 15.91 10.05 -15.57
C ASP A 62 14.58 10.03 -14.81
N ILE A 63 14.39 9.13 -13.84
CA ILE A 63 13.13 8.96 -13.11
C ILE A 63 13.33 9.39 -11.66
N PRO A 64 12.68 10.48 -11.21
CA PRO A 64 12.79 10.93 -9.83
C PRO A 64 12.17 9.92 -8.85
N VAL A 65 12.68 9.93 -7.61
CA VAL A 65 12.20 9.09 -6.52
C VAL A 65 11.59 9.99 -5.45
N LEU A 66 10.35 9.69 -5.06
CA LEU A 66 9.64 10.27 -3.93
C LEU A 66 9.53 9.21 -2.83
N SER A 67 10.25 9.41 -1.73
CA SER A 67 10.23 8.51 -0.57
C SER A 67 9.47 9.16 0.58
N GLU A 68 8.76 8.37 1.40
CA GLU A 68 8.19 8.85 2.66
C GLU A 68 9.21 9.61 3.49
N GLU A 69 10.44 9.08 3.63
CA GLU A 69 11.49 9.66 4.47
C GLU A 69 12.20 10.85 3.80
N ASN A 70 11.93 11.12 2.53
CA ASN A 70 12.45 12.25 1.77
C ASN A 70 11.35 12.90 0.91
N CYS A 71 10.21 13.22 1.54
CA CYS A 71 9.03 13.76 0.86
C CYS A 71 8.96 15.30 0.82
N ASN A 72 9.92 16.01 1.41
CA ASN A 72 9.97 17.48 1.47
C ASN A 72 10.36 18.14 0.13
N ILE A 73 9.88 17.58 -0.98
CA ILE A 73 10.09 18.13 -2.33
C ILE A 73 8.95 19.11 -2.63
N PRO A 74 9.23 20.39 -2.97
CA PRO A 74 8.20 21.38 -3.25
C PRO A 74 7.22 20.90 -4.33
N PHE A 75 5.92 21.14 -4.13
CA PHE A 75 4.89 20.75 -5.09
C PHE A 75 5.15 21.33 -6.49
N ALA A 76 5.59 22.60 -6.57
CA ALA A 76 5.95 23.24 -7.83
C ALA A 76 6.99 22.46 -8.64
N GLN A 77 7.88 21.71 -7.97
CA GLN A 77 8.85 20.83 -8.62
C GLN A 77 8.24 19.49 -9.00
N ARG A 78 7.63 18.78 -8.02
CA ARG A 78 7.16 17.39 -8.24
C ARG A 78 5.91 17.30 -9.11
N GLN A 79 5.07 18.34 -9.19
CA GLN A 79 3.91 18.37 -10.09
C GLN A 79 4.27 18.25 -11.58
N THR A 80 5.53 18.56 -11.95
CA THR A 80 6.02 18.43 -13.33
C THR A 80 6.39 16.99 -13.71
N TRP A 81 6.43 16.08 -12.75
CA TRP A 81 6.87 14.71 -12.99
C TRP A 81 5.78 13.87 -13.66
N GLN A 82 6.02 13.48 -14.88
CA GLN A 82 5.13 12.56 -15.60
C GLN A 82 5.33 11.11 -15.22
N THR A 83 6.54 10.76 -14.75
CA THR A 83 6.89 9.41 -14.27
C THR A 83 7.80 9.57 -13.06
N TYR A 84 7.52 8.84 -11.97
CA TYR A 84 8.35 8.85 -10.77
C TYR A 84 8.17 7.55 -9.99
N TRP A 85 9.18 7.19 -9.21
CA TRP A 85 9.08 6.15 -8.20
C TRP A 85 8.51 6.74 -6.92
N LEU A 86 7.53 6.06 -6.34
CA LEU A 86 6.93 6.38 -5.05
C LEU A 86 7.22 5.20 -4.12
N ILE A 87 7.96 5.44 -3.03
CA ILE A 87 8.42 4.38 -2.13
C ILE A 87 8.08 4.66 -0.68
N ASP A 88 7.74 3.59 0.02
CA ASP A 88 7.75 3.51 1.47
C ASP A 88 8.80 2.47 1.87
N PRO A 89 9.91 2.90 2.49
CA PRO A 89 11.00 1.99 2.87
C PRO A 89 10.61 1.02 3.97
N LEU A 90 9.68 1.40 4.86
CA LEU A 90 9.19 0.57 5.95
C LEU A 90 7.73 0.93 6.30
N ASP A 91 6.76 0.42 5.52
CA ASP A 91 5.34 0.49 5.95
C ASP A 91 5.14 -0.36 7.19
N GLY A 92 4.55 0.25 8.21
CA GLY A 92 4.33 -0.41 9.49
C GLY A 92 5.50 -0.26 10.46
N THR A 93 6.10 0.92 10.58
CA THR A 93 7.18 1.22 11.55
C THR A 93 6.77 0.85 12.98
N GLN A 94 5.51 1.10 13.38
CA GLN A 94 5.03 0.66 14.71
C GLN A 94 5.04 -0.86 14.85
N GLN A 95 4.60 -1.60 13.82
CA GLN A 95 4.62 -3.07 13.79
C GLN A 95 6.04 -3.63 13.82
N PHE A 96 6.99 -2.92 13.19
CA PHE A 96 8.40 -3.23 13.26
C PHE A 96 8.92 -3.07 14.70
N ILE A 97 8.61 -1.95 15.37
CA ILE A 97 8.99 -1.68 16.76
C ILE A 97 8.36 -2.70 17.71
N ASP A 98 7.07 -2.99 17.54
CA ASP A 98 6.30 -3.91 18.38
C ASP A 98 6.57 -5.40 18.09
N ARG A 99 7.46 -5.70 17.13
CA ARG A 99 7.88 -7.08 16.80
C ARG A 99 6.71 -7.98 16.38
N THR A 100 5.78 -7.46 15.58
CA THR A 100 4.59 -8.22 15.10
C THR A 100 4.77 -8.90 13.75
N ASP A 101 5.94 -8.79 13.12
CA ASP A 101 6.28 -9.30 11.78
C ASP A 101 5.50 -8.66 10.60
N GLN A 102 4.56 -7.73 10.89
CA GLN A 102 3.62 -7.15 9.94
C GLN A 102 4.12 -5.83 9.35
N PHE A 103 5.31 -5.82 8.77
CA PHE A 103 5.86 -4.65 8.09
C PHE A 103 6.35 -5.01 6.69
N SER A 104 6.46 -4.00 5.82
CA SER A 104 6.79 -4.23 4.41
C SER A 104 7.61 -3.12 3.78
N VAL A 105 8.17 -3.41 2.60
CA VAL A 105 8.74 -2.44 1.67
C VAL A 105 7.75 -2.21 0.53
N LEU A 106 7.45 -0.96 0.21
CA LEU A 106 6.59 -0.57 -0.91
C LEU A 106 7.40 0.14 -1.99
N ILE A 107 7.31 -0.36 -3.23
CA ILE A 107 7.92 0.28 -4.41
C ILE A 107 6.85 0.39 -5.49
N THR A 108 6.53 1.61 -5.90
CA THR A 108 5.49 1.87 -6.90
C THR A 108 6.04 2.78 -8.00
N LEU A 109 5.79 2.44 -9.26
CA LEU A 109 5.98 3.34 -10.39
C LEU A 109 4.66 4.04 -10.69
N VAL A 110 4.69 5.36 -10.71
CA VAL A 110 3.54 6.21 -11.08
C VAL A 110 3.84 6.86 -12.43
N GLN A 111 2.88 6.77 -13.35
CA GLN A 111 2.93 7.46 -14.66
C GLN A 111 1.65 8.25 -14.88
N ASN A 112 1.78 9.51 -15.24
CA ASN A 112 0.64 10.42 -15.45
C ASN A 112 -0.33 10.38 -14.26
N HIS A 113 0.23 10.47 -13.06
CA HIS A 113 -0.48 10.45 -11.78
C HIS A 113 -1.27 9.16 -11.48
N GLN A 114 -0.98 8.08 -12.18
CA GLN A 114 -1.58 6.76 -11.94
C GLN A 114 -0.51 5.72 -11.61
N PRO A 115 -0.67 4.93 -10.55
CA PRO A 115 0.16 3.77 -10.29
C PRO A 115 0.06 2.76 -11.45
N VAL A 116 1.21 2.37 -12.00
CA VAL A 116 1.27 1.44 -13.14
C VAL A 116 2.07 0.17 -12.85
N LEU A 117 2.86 0.17 -11.79
CA LEU A 117 3.57 -0.99 -11.25
C LEU A 117 3.63 -0.83 -9.74
N GLY A 118 3.40 -1.89 -8.99
CA GLY A 118 3.49 -1.91 -7.53
C GLY A 118 4.08 -3.21 -7.02
N VAL A 119 4.94 -3.10 -6.01
CA VAL A 119 5.50 -4.22 -5.24
C VAL A 119 5.33 -3.94 -3.76
N ILE A 120 4.76 -4.88 -3.04
CA ILE A 120 4.56 -4.87 -1.59
C ILE A 120 5.25 -6.13 -1.04
N HIS A 121 6.39 -5.97 -0.37
CA HIS A 121 7.20 -7.10 0.10
C HIS A 121 7.27 -7.16 1.62
N PHE A 122 6.80 -8.25 2.21
CA PHE A 122 6.85 -8.56 3.64
C PHE A 122 8.04 -9.49 3.93
N PRO A 123 9.17 -8.97 4.42
CA PRO A 123 10.40 -9.75 4.49
C PRO A 123 10.36 -10.87 5.54
N ILE A 124 9.65 -10.70 6.64
CA ILE A 124 9.55 -11.70 7.70
C ILE A 124 8.49 -12.76 7.38
N LEU A 125 7.36 -12.34 6.79
CA LEU A 125 6.30 -13.25 6.37
C LEU A 125 6.66 -13.99 5.07
N ASN A 126 7.73 -13.59 4.39
CA ASN A 126 8.17 -14.11 3.08
C ASN A 126 7.06 -14.07 2.03
N ILE A 127 6.30 -12.98 2.02
CA ILE A 127 5.20 -12.74 1.08
C ILE A 127 5.52 -11.50 0.24
N THR A 128 5.26 -11.58 -1.06
CA THR A 128 5.32 -10.43 -1.96
C THR A 128 4.05 -10.36 -2.80
N TYR A 129 3.31 -9.26 -2.71
CA TYR A 129 2.26 -8.92 -3.67
C TYR A 129 2.85 -7.98 -4.71
N TYR A 130 2.54 -8.20 -5.98
CA TYR A 130 3.01 -7.33 -7.05
C TYR A 130 2.06 -7.33 -8.23
N ALA A 131 2.01 -6.20 -8.92
CA ALA A 131 1.20 -6.02 -10.11
C ALA A 131 1.84 -5.02 -11.07
N MET A 132 1.51 -5.12 -12.32
CA MET A 132 1.82 -4.14 -13.34
C MET A 132 0.67 -4.05 -14.34
N LYS A 133 0.36 -2.85 -14.79
CA LYS A 133 -0.77 -2.55 -15.67
C LYS A 133 -0.75 -3.43 -16.93
N GLY A 134 -1.80 -4.24 -17.10
CA GLY A 134 -1.96 -5.17 -18.22
C GLY A 134 -1.20 -6.50 -18.09
N PHE A 135 -0.44 -6.73 -16.99
CA PHE A 135 0.27 -7.98 -16.73
C PHE A 135 -0.44 -8.86 -15.70
N GLY A 136 -1.35 -8.29 -14.92
CA GLY A 136 -2.05 -8.95 -13.83
C GLY A 136 -1.43 -8.69 -12.47
N ALA A 137 -2.08 -9.21 -11.44
CA ALA A 137 -1.66 -9.16 -10.05
C ALA A 137 -1.28 -10.54 -9.54
N PHE A 138 -0.27 -10.61 -8.67
CA PHE A 138 0.31 -11.86 -8.19
C PHE A 138 0.65 -11.78 -6.71
N LYS A 139 0.55 -12.94 -6.05
CA LYS A 139 1.12 -13.20 -4.73
C LYS A 139 2.24 -14.23 -4.89
N GLN A 140 3.41 -13.91 -4.36
CA GLN A 140 4.48 -14.87 -4.15
C GLN A 140 4.58 -15.17 -2.66
N SER A 141 4.56 -16.45 -2.29
CA SER A 141 4.82 -16.93 -0.93
C SER A 141 5.82 -18.07 -1.05
N ASP A 142 6.97 -17.93 -0.41
CA ASP A 142 8.13 -18.80 -0.59
C ASP A 142 8.52 -18.92 -2.08
N LYS A 143 8.36 -20.10 -2.67
CA LYS A 143 8.67 -20.37 -4.09
C LYS A 143 7.42 -20.43 -4.97
N GLU A 144 6.24 -20.36 -4.37
CA GLU A 144 4.99 -20.42 -5.12
C GLU A 144 4.56 -19.03 -5.57
N ILE A 145 4.18 -18.91 -6.84
CA ILE A 145 3.61 -17.70 -7.42
C ILE A 145 2.18 -18.02 -7.84
N THR A 146 1.23 -17.33 -7.23
CA THR A 146 -0.19 -17.44 -7.53
C THR A 146 -0.67 -16.15 -8.20
N ARG A 147 -1.31 -16.28 -9.36
CA ARG A 147 -1.98 -15.17 -10.01
C ARG A 147 -3.30 -14.88 -9.29
N LEU A 148 -3.46 -13.66 -8.81
CA LEU A 148 -4.70 -13.21 -8.18
C LEU A 148 -5.79 -13.05 -9.24
N GLN A 149 -7.03 -13.35 -8.87
CA GLN A 149 -8.15 -13.36 -9.79
C GLN A 149 -9.23 -12.36 -9.38
N PRO A 150 -9.90 -11.72 -10.34
CA PRO A 150 -11.11 -10.96 -10.05
C PRO A 150 -12.15 -11.84 -9.35
N ARG A 151 -12.85 -11.28 -8.38
CA ARG A 151 -13.95 -11.96 -7.69
C ARG A 151 -15.14 -11.05 -7.52
N LYS A 152 -16.30 -11.67 -7.30
CA LYS A 152 -17.54 -10.98 -6.96
C LYS A 152 -17.79 -11.09 -5.46
N ILE A 153 -18.22 -9.98 -4.88
CA ILE A 153 -18.61 -9.93 -3.47
C ILE A 153 -20.12 -10.15 -3.38
N ASP A 154 -20.50 -11.14 -2.57
CA ASP A 154 -21.91 -11.50 -2.32
C ASP A 154 -22.39 -10.77 -1.05
N LEU A 155 -23.05 -9.63 -1.22
CA LEU A 155 -23.59 -8.83 -0.12
C LEU A 155 -24.76 -9.49 0.65
N THR A 156 -25.22 -10.67 0.26
CA THR A 156 -26.17 -11.46 1.07
C THR A 156 -25.49 -12.19 2.22
N LYS A 157 -24.17 -12.29 2.20
CA LYS A 157 -23.30 -12.83 3.26
C LYS A 157 -22.70 -11.71 4.10
N PRO A 158 -22.22 -12.02 5.32
CA PRO A 158 -21.49 -11.05 6.13
C PRO A 158 -20.29 -10.46 5.35
N LEU A 159 -20.22 -9.13 5.23
CA LEU A 159 -19.10 -8.44 4.61
C LEU A 159 -17.88 -8.54 5.50
N LYS A 160 -16.78 -9.10 5.00
CA LYS A 160 -15.52 -9.27 5.72
C LYS A 160 -14.68 -8.00 5.59
N ILE A 161 -14.47 -7.31 6.71
CA ILE A 161 -13.84 -5.99 6.75
C ILE A 161 -12.52 -6.05 7.55
N ALA A 162 -11.41 -5.69 6.91
CA ALA A 162 -10.14 -5.50 7.61
C ALA A 162 -10.08 -4.10 8.25
N VAL A 163 -9.61 -4.04 9.51
CA VAL A 163 -9.40 -2.79 10.27
C VAL A 163 -8.05 -2.83 10.98
N GLY A 164 -7.49 -1.64 11.31
CA GLY A 164 -6.18 -1.54 11.97
C GLY A 164 -6.19 -1.83 13.46
N ALA A 165 -7.32 -1.66 14.12
CA ALA A 165 -7.48 -1.91 15.55
C ALA A 165 -8.93 -2.23 15.90
N THR A 166 -9.15 -2.91 17.04
CA THR A 166 -10.50 -3.20 17.57
C THR A 166 -11.31 -1.92 17.80
N THR A 167 -10.67 -0.86 18.28
CA THR A 167 -11.29 0.46 18.49
C THR A 167 -11.79 1.13 17.21
N SER A 168 -11.33 0.68 16.04
CA SER A 168 -11.80 1.20 14.74
C SER A 168 -13.13 0.59 14.30
N GLN A 169 -13.55 -0.54 14.87
CA GLN A 169 -14.75 -1.29 14.44
C GLN A 169 -16.04 -0.46 14.58
N GLU A 170 -16.22 0.23 15.71
CA GLU A 170 -17.42 1.07 15.92
C GLU A 170 -17.51 2.22 14.90
N LYS A 171 -16.37 2.88 14.64
CA LYS A 171 -16.31 3.95 13.64
C LYS A 171 -16.62 3.42 12.24
N VAL A 172 -16.12 2.23 11.88
CA VAL A 172 -16.43 1.61 10.60
C VAL A 172 -17.90 1.17 10.56
N ARG A 173 -18.43 0.62 11.65
CA ARG A 173 -19.86 0.28 11.73
C ARG A 173 -20.78 1.50 11.52
N SER A 174 -20.38 2.66 12.02
CA SER A 174 -21.22 3.88 11.92
C SER A 174 -21.36 4.41 10.50
N ILE A 175 -20.46 4.03 9.59
CA ILE A 175 -20.52 4.39 8.16
C ILE A 175 -21.10 3.28 7.28
N LEU A 176 -21.48 2.13 7.84
CA LEU A 176 -22.13 1.07 7.09
C LEU A 176 -23.65 1.29 7.05
N THR A 177 -24.25 0.89 5.95
CA THR A 177 -25.73 0.83 5.84
C THR A 177 -26.31 0.04 7.00
N LYS A 178 -27.41 0.53 7.57
CA LYS A 178 -28.12 -0.13 8.68
C LYS A 178 -28.47 -1.57 8.31
N ASN A 179 -28.27 -2.47 9.27
CA ASN A 179 -28.54 -3.92 9.17
C ASN A 179 -27.61 -4.69 8.22
N LEU A 180 -26.56 -4.09 7.67
CA LEU A 180 -25.56 -4.85 6.92
C LEU A 180 -24.81 -5.78 7.89
N SER A 181 -24.85 -7.08 7.60
CA SER A 181 -24.07 -8.06 8.35
C SER A 181 -22.59 -7.91 7.99
N CYS A 182 -21.70 -7.85 8.99
CA CYS A 182 -20.28 -7.74 8.73
C CYS A 182 -19.45 -8.45 9.81
N GLU A 183 -18.27 -8.92 9.40
CA GLU A 183 -17.25 -9.53 10.24
C GLU A 183 -15.96 -8.71 10.16
N PHE A 184 -15.31 -8.47 11.30
CA PHE A 184 -14.08 -7.70 11.36
C PHE A 184 -12.86 -8.57 11.55
N THR A 185 -11.82 -8.31 10.76
CA THR A 185 -10.48 -8.86 10.94
C THR A 185 -9.52 -7.73 11.33
N VAL A 186 -8.86 -7.84 12.48
CA VAL A 186 -7.90 -6.84 12.96
C VAL A 186 -6.51 -7.22 12.50
N VAL A 187 -5.87 -6.32 11.74
CA VAL A 187 -4.50 -6.46 11.22
C VAL A 187 -3.79 -5.13 11.35
N GLY A 188 -2.61 -5.07 11.94
CA GLY A 188 -1.88 -3.83 12.21
C GLY A 188 -1.42 -3.11 10.93
N SER A 189 -0.70 -3.81 10.06
CA SER A 189 -0.12 -3.25 8.83
C SER A 189 -1.20 -2.83 7.81
N SER A 190 -1.02 -1.64 7.22
CA SER A 190 -1.88 -1.11 6.16
C SER A 190 -1.76 -1.93 4.88
N SER A 191 -0.54 -2.14 4.43
CA SER A 191 -0.23 -2.89 3.22
C SER A 191 -0.62 -4.37 3.29
N LEU A 192 -0.52 -5.00 4.49
CA LEU A 192 -0.98 -6.38 4.64
C LEU A 192 -2.51 -6.48 4.45
N LYS A 193 -3.29 -5.53 4.98
CA LYS A 193 -4.74 -5.48 4.72
C LYS A 193 -5.05 -5.36 3.24
N SER A 194 -4.26 -4.57 2.49
CA SER A 194 -4.41 -4.44 1.03
C SER A 194 -4.18 -5.78 0.31
N GLY A 195 -3.16 -6.53 0.72
CA GLY A 195 -2.90 -7.88 0.23
C GLY A 195 -4.03 -8.85 0.52
N LEU A 196 -4.58 -8.82 1.75
CA LEU A 196 -5.72 -9.67 2.16
C LEU A 196 -7.00 -9.36 1.36
N VAL A 197 -7.23 -8.09 1.00
CA VAL A 197 -8.33 -7.71 0.07
C VAL A 197 -8.07 -8.30 -1.31
N ALA A 198 -6.85 -8.13 -1.83
CA ALA A 198 -6.50 -8.58 -3.18
C ALA A 198 -6.58 -10.11 -3.34
N GLU A 199 -6.20 -10.88 -2.34
CA GLU A 199 -6.28 -12.36 -2.37
C GLU A 199 -7.66 -12.92 -1.99
N GLY A 200 -8.58 -12.06 -1.48
CA GLY A 200 -9.95 -12.45 -1.14
C GLY A 200 -10.14 -13.04 0.26
N THR A 201 -9.16 -12.93 1.15
CA THR A 201 -9.28 -13.29 2.57
C THR A 201 -10.30 -12.40 3.27
N VAL A 202 -10.32 -11.10 2.92
CA VAL A 202 -11.35 -10.13 3.31
C VAL A 202 -11.95 -9.47 2.07
N ASP A 203 -13.13 -8.85 2.21
CA ASP A 203 -13.85 -8.21 1.11
C ASP A 203 -13.41 -6.75 0.92
N CYS A 204 -13.13 -6.07 2.03
CA CYS A 204 -12.70 -4.68 2.01
C CYS A 204 -11.79 -4.34 3.18
N TYR A 205 -11.06 -3.22 3.02
CA TYR A 205 -10.29 -2.55 4.06
C TYR A 205 -10.75 -1.10 4.16
N VAL A 206 -11.13 -0.67 5.36
CA VAL A 206 -11.58 0.69 5.65
C VAL A 206 -10.52 1.43 6.46
N ARG A 207 -10.07 2.58 5.96
CA ARG A 207 -9.12 3.47 6.63
C ARG A 207 -9.73 4.85 6.85
N LEU A 208 -9.94 5.22 8.11
CA LEU A 208 -10.46 6.53 8.51
C LEU A 208 -9.38 7.47 9.04
N GLY A 209 -8.19 6.94 9.30
CA GLY A 209 -7.02 7.71 9.75
C GLY A 209 -6.14 8.16 8.57
N LYS A 210 -5.16 9.02 8.88
CA LYS A 210 -4.19 9.53 7.90
C LYS A 210 -3.28 8.41 7.37
N THR A 211 -2.91 8.49 6.10
CA THR A 211 -1.87 7.71 5.41
C THR A 211 -1.21 8.58 4.35
N GLY A 212 -0.02 8.21 3.90
CA GLY A 212 0.62 8.84 2.74
C GLY A 212 0.16 8.23 1.41
N GLU A 213 0.45 8.91 0.31
CA GLU A 213 0.21 8.38 -1.05
C GLU A 213 1.01 7.08 -1.28
N TRP A 214 2.19 6.95 -0.65
CA TRP A 214 3.05 5.76 -0.71
C TRP A 214 2.41 4.51 -0.11
N ASP A 215 1.54 4.65 0.91
CA ASP A 215 0.80 3.53 1.53
C ASP A 215 -0.23 2.88 0.61
N THR A 216 -0.73 3.62 -0.39
CA THR A 216 -1.88 3.19 -1.20
C THR A 216 -1.55 2.93 -2.66
N ALA A 217 -0.52 3.56 -3.21
CA ALA A 217 -0.22 3.50 -4.64
C ALA A 217 0.06 2.07 -5.14
N GLY A 218 0.82 1.27 -4.39
CA GLY A 218 1.06 -0.14 -4.72
C GLY A 218 -0.20 -1.00 -4.64
N ALA A 219 -1.07 -0.72 -3.66
CA ALA A 219 -2.35 -1.38 -3.52
C ALA A 219 -3.34 -0.99 -4.65
N GLU A 220 -3.31 0.25 -5.11
CA GLU A 220 -4.15 0.74 -6.21
C GLU A 220 -3.99 -0.12 -7.47
N ILE A 221 -2.74 -0.29 -7.94
CA ILE A 221 -2.47 -1.12 -9.11
C ILE A 221 -2.72 -2.61 -8.86
N LEU A 222 -2.45 -3.10 -7.65
CA LEU A 222 -2.73 -4.49 -7.27
C LEU A 222 -4.22 -4.80 -7.40
N LEU A 223 -5.07 -3.93 -6.88
CA LEU A 223 -6.53 -4.07 -6.94
C LEU A 223 -7.07 -3.83 -8.34
N ALA A 224 -6.57 -2.83 -9.06
CA ALA A 224 -7.01 -2.53 -10.43
C ALA A 224 -6.85 -3.73 -11.37
N GLU A 225 -5.75 -4.50 -11.25
CA GLU A 225 -5.48 -5.69 -12.09
C GLU A 225 -6.39 -6.90 -11.76
N ILE A 226 -7.19 -6.82 -10.69
CA ILE A 226 -8.19 -7.84 -10.32
C ILE A 226 -9.63 -7.29 -10.28
N ASN A 227 -9.89 -6.15 -10.96
CA ASN A 227 -11.18 -5.48 -10.96
C ASN A 227 -11.64 -5.02 -9.55
N GLY A 228 -10.71 -4.74 -8.66
CA GLY A 228 -10.94 -4.01 -7.41
C GLY A 228 -10.79 -2.51 -7.60
N MET A 229 -10.91 -1.75 -6.50
CA MET A 229 -10.72 -0.30 -6.52
C MET A 229 -10.43 0.25 -5.12
N ILE A 230 -9.90 1.48 -5.09
CA ILE A 230 -9.81 2.31 -3.88
C ILE A 230 -10.64 3.57 -4.14
N PHE A 231 -11.45 3.98 -3.17
CA PHE A 231 -12.25 5.20 -3.26
C PHE A 231 -12.31 5.97 -1.94
N ASP A 232 -12.45 7.27 -2.05
CA ASP A 232 -12.61 8.21 -0.95
C ASP A 232 -14.10 8.32 -0.50
N PRO A 233 -14.42 9.13 0.52
CA PRO A 233 -15.81 9.35 0.97
C PRO A 233 -16.75 9.95 -0.09
N GLN A 234 -16.22 10.52 -1.17
CA GLN A 234 -16.98 11.03 -2.32
C GLN A 234 -17.06 9.99 -3.45
N TYR A 235 -16.61 8.74 -3.21
CA TYR A 235 -16.55 7.65 -4.18
C TYR A 235 -15.69 7.96 -5.40
N GLN A 236 -14.69 8.83 -5.21
CA GLN A 236 -13.69 9.16 -6.21
C GLN A 236 -12.42 8.33 -5.98
N SER A 237 -11.72 8.00 -7.06
CA SER A 237 -10.39 7.38 -6.98
C SER A 237 -9.40 8.31 -6.28
N LEU A 238 -8.43 7.74 -5.59
CA LEU A 238 -7.35 8.52 -5.00
C LEU A 238 -6.49 9.18 -6.09
N THR A 239 -5.80 10.25 -5.71
CA THR A 239 -4.91 11.00 -6.61
C THR A 239 -3.47 10.91 -6.12
N TYR A 240 -2.52 10.88 -7.04
CA TYR A 240 -1.10 10.75 -6.74
C TYR A 240 -0.33 11.93 -7.32
N ASN A 241 0.39 12.64 -6.44
CA ASN A 241 1.18 13.83 -6.78
C ASN A 241 0.40 14.93 -7.54
N GLN A 242 -0.86 15.13 -7.17
CA GLN A 242 -1.73 16.17 -7.75
C GLN A 242 -2.11 17.26 -6.74
N ARG A 243 -1.61 17.18 -5.52
CA ARG A 243 -1.92 18.08 -4.40
C ARG A 243 -0.64 18.51 -3.69
N GLU A 244 -0.69 19.64 -2.99
CA GLU A 244 0.39 20.06 -2.08
C GLU A 244 0.65 18.99 -1.02
N SER A 245 -0.43 18.52 -0.37
CA SER A 245 -0.35 17.45 0.62
C SER A 245 -0.24 16.09 -0.05
N LEU A 246 0.69 15.27 0.42
CA LEU A 246 0.83 13.86 0.06
C LEU A 246 0.00 12.94 0.98
N ILE A 247 -0.80 13.53 1.89
CA ILE A 247 -1.66 12.76 2.79
C ILE A 247 -2.99 12.43 2.09
N ASN A 248 -3.35 11.16 2.12
CA ASN A 248 -4.61 10.66 1.58
C ASN A 248 -5.82 11.11 2.43
N PRO A 249 -7.00 11.30 1.82
CA PRO A 249 -8.26 11.29 2.55
C PRO A 249 -8.52 9.91 3.17
N PRO A 250 -9.54 9.76 4.04
CA PRO A 250 -10.08 8.44 4.36
C PRO A 250 -10.42 7.66 3.10
N PHE A 251 -10.32 6.33 3.14
CA PHE A 251 -10.60 5.52 1.96
C PHE A 251 -11.14 4.13 2.31
N VAL A 252 -11.73 3.49 1.30
CA VAL A 252 -12.09 2.08 1.29
C VAL A 252 -11.41 1.39 0.11
N MET A 253 -10.75 0.28 0.38
CA MET A 253 -10.24 -0.66 -0.62
C MET A 253 -11.23 -1.82 -0.76
N VAL A 254 -11.58 -2.20 -1.98
CA VAL A 254 -12.51 -3.30 -2.27
C VAL A 254 -11.98 -4.18 -3.40
N ALA A 255 -12.29 -5.47 -3.35
CA ALA A 255 -11.88 -6.43 -4.36
C ALA A 255 -12.86 -6.55 -5.54
N ASP A 256 -13.97 -5.83 -5.53
CA ASP A 256 -15.02 -5.86 -6.59
C ASP A 256 -15.49 -4.44 -6.90
N ASN A 257 -15.15 -3.93 -8.07
CA ASN A 257 -15.55 -2.60 -8.53
C ASN A 257 -16.94 -2.56 -9.19
N THR A 258 -17.66 -3.69 -9.25
CA THR A 258 -18.97 -3.78 -9.91
C THR A 258 -20.13 -3.57 -8.93
N GLN A 259 -19.88 -3.53 -7.63
CA GLN A 259 -20.87 -3.25 -6.61
C GLN A 259 -21.18 -1.75 -6.51
N ASN A 260 -22.40 -1.43 -6.13
CA ASN A 260 -22.74 -0.06 -5.76
C ASN A 260 -22.32 0.22 -4.31
N TRP A 261 -21.06 0.59 -4.11
CA TRP A 261 -20.50 0.81 -2.78
C TRP A 261 -21.14 1.99 -2.04
N ALA A 262 -21.80 2.93 -2.75
CA ALA A 262 -22.58 4.00 -2.12
C ALA A 262 -23.84 3.47 -1.41
N SER A 263 -24.32 2.28 -1.74
CA SER A 263 -25.38 1.61 -0.98
C SER A 263 -24.87 0.86 0.25
N VAL A 264 -23.55 0.65 0.38
CA VAL A 264 -22.91 -0.10 1.46
C VAL A 264 -22.29 0.85 2.50
N PHE A 265 -21.53 1.83 2.05
CA PHE A 265 -20.87 2.83 2.89
C PHE A 265 -21.61 4.15 2.82
N GLN A 266 -21.84 4.79 3.96
CA GLN A 266 -22.53 6.07 4.08
C GLN A 266 -21.62 7.02 4.87
N PHE A 267 -20.81 7.76 4.16
CA PHE A 267 -19.95 8.79 4.76
C PHE A 267 -20.80 10.04 5.03
N ASN A 268 -20.88 10.47 6.30
CA ASN A 268 -21.57 11.67 6.72
C ASN A 268 -20.67 12.91 6.64
#